data_cb6f81ee1a73da3145724d5bbcc79ff6
#
_entry.id   cb6f81ee1a73da3145724d5bbcc79ff6
#
_cell.length_a   1.000
_cell.length_b   1.000
_cell.length_c   1.000
_cell.angle_alpha   90.00
_cell.angle_beta   90.00
_cell.angle_gamma   90.00
#
_symmetry.space_group_name_H-M   'P 1'
#
loop_
_entity.id
_entity.type
_entity.pdbx_description
1 polymer ?
#
loop_
_entity_poly.entity_id
_entity_poly.type
_entity_poly.pdbx_seq_one_letter_code
_entity_poly.pdbx_strand_id
1 'polypeptide(L)'
;MLVTLDTITTKITKGTTPTSIGCTFENSGVNFIKSDSLGSSRNIDKSKFAFISEQTHEKLKRSQIEKNDILFSMAGMFLGKTGIVTDDIVPANTNQAVAIIRIDNEKANHEYVYYYLNMRSVVQAVNASSAQSAQPNINLKQIGRLEIDLPDRKVQDKIVSILSAIDFKIENNNQINDNLTDLLQMIYQERFGHTSLAANQGTLSDICSYSRDKVAVSELNISTYFSTENMLSGKAGSTEATSLPTTPQTTACHKGDTLVSNIRPYFKKIVYCEDACGCSTDVLCFTPNQPQYSAYLFSTLYADKFFAFMVAGSKGTKMPRGDKQQIMTYPVILPSEKELVGFNAIASPFLEQIYSNRAENKRLSILRDTLLPKLMSGEIDVSAVQL
;
A
#
# COMPACT_ATOMS: atom_id res chain seq x y z
N MET A 1 -6.06 23.26 24.51
CA MET A 1 -4.93 23.70 25.38
C MET A 1 -3.64 23.17 24.78
N LEU A 2 -2.66 24.06 24.52
CA LEU A 2 -1.39 23.64 23.93
C LEU A 2 -0.51 22.95 25.01
N VAL A 3 -0.09 21.72 24.72
CA VAL A 3 0.77 20.90 25.59
C VAL A 3 1.91 20.29 24.80
N THR A 4 3.01 19.92 25.44
CA THR A 4 4.09 19.16 24.77
C THR A 4 3.82 17.66 24.90
N LEU A 5 4.24 16.89 23.87
CA LEU A 5 4.00 15.44 23.79
C LEU A 5 4.52 14.68 25.02
N ASP A 6 5.67 15.09 25.58
CA ASP A 6 6.26 14.47 26.76
C ASP A 6 5.38 14.62 28.01
N THR A 7 4.55 15.64 28.11
CA THR A 7 3.67 15.84 29.27
C THR A 7 2.45 14.90 29.31
N ILE A 8 2.10 14.31 28.17
CA ILE A 8 0.96 13.41 27.99
C ILE A 8 1.38 11.97 27.69
N THR A 9 2.68 11.65 27.84
CA THR A 9 3.21 10.31 27.60
C THR A 9 3.74 9.67 28.87
N THR A 10 3.61 8.37 28.97
CA THR A 10 4.28 7.56 30.01
C THR A 10 5.67 7.10 29.56
N LYS A 11 5.92 7.06 28.25
CA LYS A 11 7.19 6.60 27.68
C LYS A 11 7.44 7.21 26.30
N ILE A 12 8.61 7.81 26.12
CA ILE A 12 9.19 8.11 24.81
C ILE A 12 10.57 7.49 24.76
N THR A 13 10.75 6.48 23.93
CA THR A 13 12.03 5.76 23.78
C THR A 13 12.24 5.35 22.33
N LYS A 14 13.37 4.74 22.03
CA LYS A 14 13.63 4.16 20.71
C LYS A 14 14.15 2.73 20.86
N GLY A 15 14.03 1.98 19.79
CA GLY A 15 14.48 0.61 19.76
C GLY A 15 15.99 0.44 19.72
N THR A 16 16.40 -0.81 19.61
CA THR A 16 17.80 -1.24 19.53
C THR A 16 17.88 -2.37 18.51
N THR A 17 18.79 -2.27 17.54
CA THR A 17 19.00 -3.32 16.55
C THR A 17 19.64 -4.54 17.22
N PRO A 18 19.12 -5.77 17.00
CA PRO A 18 19.64 -6.99 17.62
C PRO A 18 21.15 -7.19 17.41
N THR A 19 21.65 -6.90 16.21
CA THR A 19 23.08 -7.05 15.89
C THR A 19 24.01 -6.16 16.70
N SER A 20 23.51 -5.01 17.20
CA SER A 20 24.31 -4.12 18.06
C SER A 20 24.55 -4.67 19.47
N ILE A 21 23.82 -5.71 19.86
CA ILE A 21 23.99 -6.43 21.15
C ILE A 21 24.43 -7.88 20.94
N GLY A 22 24.96 -8.22 19.75
CA GLY A 22 25.46 -9.55 19.44
C GLY A 22 24.37 -10.61 19.20
N CYS A 23 23.12 -10.19 18.92
CA CYS A 23 22.02 -11.07 18.55
C CYS A 23 21.75 -11.03 17.05
N THR A 24 21.07 -12.06 16.52
CA THR A 24 20.76 -12.21 15.10
C THR A 24 19.25 -12.06 14.85
N PHE A 25 18.89 -11.81 13.58
CA PHE A 25 17.54 -11.98 13.12
C PHE A 25 17.26 -13.45 12.83
N GLU A 26 15.99 -13.84 12.96
CA GLU A 26 15.50 -15.19 12.73
C GLU A 26 14.53 -15.23 11.54
N ASN A 27 14.22 -16.43 11.06
CA ASN A 27 13.21 -16.62 10.00
C ASN A 27 11.77 -16.55 10.53
N SER A 28 11.57 -16.74 11.83
CA SER A 28 10.27 -16.65 12.53
C SER A 28 10.51 -16.34 14.01
N GLY A 29 9.47 -15.95 14.74
CA GLY A 29 9.54 -15.66 16.18
C GLY A 29 8.82 -14.37 16.55
N VAL A 30 9.40 -13.60 17.48
CA VAL A 30 8.86 -12.31 17.90
C VAL A 30 9.03 -11.26 16.80
N ASN A 31 7.99 -10.49 16.55
CA ASN A 31 7.97 -9.46 15.51
C ASN A 31 9.05 -8.38 15.77
N PHE A 32 9.71 -7.96 14.69
CA PHE A 32 10.68 -6.86 14.75
C PHE A 32 10.37 -5.83 13.67
N ILE A 33 9.91 -4.66 14.10
CA ILE A 33 9.37 -3.60 13.24
C ILE A 33 10.48 -2.61 12.90
N LYS A 34 10.59 -2.25 11.62
CA LYS A 34 11.52 -1.24 11.13
C LYS A 34 10.75 -0.05 10.56
N SER A 35 11.45 1.05 10.27
CA SER A 35 10.84 2.27 9.74
C SER A 35 10.15 2.09 8.38
N ASP A 36 10.59 1.14 7.57
CA ASP A 36 9.98 0.81 6.28
C ASP A 36 8.61 0.10 6.40
N SER A 37 8.29 -0.43 7.59
CA SER A 37 6.95 -0.93 7.91
C SER A 37 5.93 0.18 8.19
N LEU A 38 6.39 1.44 8.41
CA LEU A 38 5.54 2.59 8.66
C LEU A 38 5.22 3.31 7.34
N GLY A 39 3.95 3.50 7.07
CA GLY A 39 3.46 4.09 5.82
C GLY A 39 2.67 5.39 6.03
N SER A 40 1.73 5.62 5.14
CA SER A 40 0.74 6.69 5.22
C SER A 40 -0.59 6.24 5.83
N SER A 41 -0.71 4.96 6.19
CA SER A 41 -1.88 4.41 6.86
C SER A 41 -1.63 4.26 8.37
N ARG A 42 -2.72 4.13 9.12
CA ARG A 42 -2.70 3.80 10.55
C ARG A 42 -2.02 2.46 10.81
N ASN A 43 -2.21 1.51 9.90
CA ASN A 43 -1.74 0.14 10.05
C ASN A 43 -0.26 0.02 9.71
N ILE A 44 0.41 -0.83 10.46
CA ILE A 44 1.82 -1.17 10.28
C ILE A 44 1.92 -2.34 9.30
N ASP A 45 2.71 -2.20 8.26
CA ASP A 45 2.87 -3.20 7.19
C ASP A 45 3.62 -4.44 7.70
N LYS A 46 2.85 -5.48 8.03
CA LYS A 46 3.37 -6.74 8.57
C LYS A 46 4.23 -7.53 7.57
N SER A 47 4.06 -7.30 6.27
CA SER A 47 4.84 -7.99 5.23
C SER A 47 6.33 -7.64 5.27
N LYS A 48 6.67 -6.55 5.96
CA LYS A 48 8.06 -6.06 6.13
C LYS A 48 8.68 -6.40 7.48
N PHE A 49 7.98 -7.15 8.32
CA PHE A 49 8.51 -7.53 9.62
C PHE A 49 9.73 -8.43 9.45
N ALA A 50 10.74 -8.19 10.27
CA ALA A 50 11.76 -9.15 10.59
C ALA A 50 11.37 -9.88 11.89
N PHE A 51 12.11 -10.93 12.24
CA PHE A 51 11.84 -11.71 13.45
C PHE A 51 13.08 -11.82 14.31
N ILE A 52 12.86 -11.96 15.61
CA ILE A 52 13.91 -12.20 16.63
C ILE A 52 13.48 -13.34 17.55
N SER A 53 14.45 -13.95 18.23
CA SER A 53 14.15 -14.97 19.23
C SER A 53 13.53 -14.36 20.50
N GLU A 54 12.78 -15.16 21.27
CA GLU A 54 12.28 -14.79 22.59
C GLU A 54 13.41 -14.30 23.52
N GLN A 55 14.57 -14.96 23.48
CA GLN A 55 15.73 -14.57 24.27
C GLN A 55 16.23 -13.17 23.90
N THR A 56 16.21 -12.82 22.61
CA THR A 56 16.56 -11.48 22.13
C THR A 56 15.52 -10.45 22.56
N HIS A 57 14.23 -10.80 22.48
CA HIS A 57 13.14 -9.97 22.97
C HIS A 57 13.32 -9.61 24.45
N GLU A 58 13.62 -10.60 25.30
CA GLU A 58 13.88 -10.40 26.72
C GLU A 58 15.11 -9.51 26.99
N LYS A 59 16.17 -9.61 26.19
CA LYS A 59 17.33 -8.72 26.29
C LYS A 59 17.02 -7.28 25.90
N LEU A 60 16.07 -7.08 24.99
CA LEU A 60 15.69 -5.79 24.43
C LEU A 60 14.48 -5.15 25.17
N LYS A 61 14.37 -5.29 26.50
CA LYS A 61 13.24 -4.82 27.31
C LYS A 61 12.85 -3.36 27.06
N ARG A 62 13.81 -2.47 26.84
CA ARG A 62 13.55 -1.05 26.58
C ARG A 62 12.77 -0.81 25.30
N SER A 63 12.97 -1.64 24.28
CA SER A 63 12.35 -1.53 22.96
C SER A 63 11.17 -2.48 22.76
N GLN A 64 10.67 -3.08 23.81
CA GLN A 64 9.41 -3.82 23.76
C GLN A 64 8.25 -2.86 23.55
N ILE A 65 7.43 -3.24 22.58
CA ILE A 65 6.27 -2.50 22.09
C ILE A 65 5.03 -3.06 22.76
N GLU A 66 4.10 -2.20 23.14
CA GLU A 66 2.81 -2.57 23.70
C GLU A 66 1.68 -2.11 22.79
N LYS A 67 0.50 -2.71 22.94
CA LYS A 67 -0.72 -2.26 22.29
C LYS A 67 -0.94 -0.76 22.52
N ASN A 68 -1.44 -0.07 21.51
CA ASN A 68 -1.70 1.36 21.48
C ASN A 68 -0.45 2.26 21.50
N ASP A 69 0.76 1.70 21.50
CA ASP A 69 1.95 2.49 21.25
C ASP A 69 1.87 3.12 19.84
N ILE A 70 2.26 4.38 19.74
CA ILE A 70 2.48 5.04 18.46
C ILE A 70 3.94 4.86 18.09
N LEU A 71 4.20 4.19 16.96
CA LEU A 71 5.53 4.10 16.39
C LEU A 71 5.77 5.29 15.47
N PHE A 72 6.91 5.95 15.61
CA PHE A 72 7.28 7.13 14.85
C PHE A 72 8.64 6.96 14.20
N SER A 73 8.72 7.08 12.88
CA SER A 73 9.99 6.99 12.15
C SER A 73 10.83 8.24 12.35
N MET A 74 12.05 8.05 12.86
CA MET A 74 12.95 9.12 13.27
C MET A 74 13.93 9.57 12.20
N ALA A 75 14.07 8.85 11.08
CA ALA A 75 15.13 9.12 10.11
C ALA A 75 14.81 8.70 8.68
N GLY A 76 15.51 9.33 7.72
CA GLY A 76 15.54 8.97 6.32
C GLY A 76 14.24 9.30 5.60
N MET A 77 13.96 8.57 4.50
CA MET A 77 12.79 8.80 3.64
C MET A 77 11.44 8.50 4.32
N PHE A 78 11.46 7.84 5.47
CA PHE A 78 10.27 7.55 6.27
C PHE A 78 10.09 8.52 7.45
N LEU A 79 10.93 9.56 7.56
CA LEU A 79 10.87 10.53 8.67
C LEU A 79 9.45 11.09 8.85
N GLY A 80 8.95 11.04 10.08
CA GLY A 80 7.61 11.50 10.44
C GLY A 80 6.48 10.53 10.11
N LYS A 81 6.75 9.37 9.48
CA LYS A 81 5.74 8.32 9.31
C LYS A 81 5.44 7.65 10.65
N THR A 82 4.18 7.35 10.87
CA THR A 82 3.69 6.77 12.13
C THR A 82 2.81 5.55 11.88
N GLY A 83 2.57 4.78 12.93
CA GLY A 83 1.61 3.67 12.94
C GLY A 83 1.18 3.36 14.37
N ILE A 84 -0.03 2.82 14.55
CA ILE A 84 -0.53 2.37 15.85
C ILE A 84 -0.35 0.87 15.99
N VAL A 85 0.14 0.44 17.13
CA VAL A 85 0.33 -0.98 17.47
C VAL A 85 -0.99 -1.60 17.88
N THR A 86 -1.39 -2.67 17.18
CA THR A 86 -2.59 -3.47 17.45
C THR A 86 -2.24 -4.78 18.19
N ASP A 87 -3.25 -5.49 18.73
CA ASP A 87 -3.04 -6.72 19.50
C ASP A 87 -2.32 -7.82 18.70
N ASP A 88 -2.58 -7.91 17.42
CA ASP A 88 -2.03 -8.92 16.52
C ASP A 88 -0.58 -8.66 16.09
N ILE A 89 0.00 -7.54 16.53
CA ILE A 89 1.41 -7.17 16.32
C ILE A 89 2.28 -7.62 17.49
N VAL A 90 1.76 -7.57 18.70
CA VAL A 90 2.54 -7.91 19.91
C VAL A 90 2.58 -9.42 20.16
N PRO A 91 3.69 -9.94 20.69
CA PRO A 91 4.87 -9.25 21.16
C PRO A 91 5.76 -8.74 20.02
N ALA A 92 6.36 -7.56 20.21
CA ALA A 92 7.21 -6.95 19.19
C ALA A 92 8.32 -6.06 19.78
N ASN A 93 9.36 -5.83 18.97
CA ASN A 93 10.43 -4.86 19.21
C ASN A 93 10.66 -3.98 17.98
N THR A 94 11.48 -2.95 18.13
CA THR A 94 11.89 -2.08 17.04
C THR A 94 13.36 -1.67 17.11
N ASN A 95 13.86 -1.03 16.06
CA ASN A 95 15.25 -0.55 15.96
C ASN A 95 15.39 0.92 16.42
N GLN A 96 16.62 1.43 16.36
CA GLN A 96 16.95 2.81 16.75
C GLN A 96 16.37 3.90 15.83
N ALA A 97 15.88 3.55 14.65
CA ALA A 97 15.27 4.49 13.69
C ALA A 97 13.77 4.72 13.95
N VAL A 98 13.18 4.01 14.92
CA VAL A 98 11.77 4.12 15.29
C VAL A 98 11.66 4.49 16.76
N ALA A 99 10.96 5.59 17.05
CA ALA A 99 10.54 5.94 18.40
C ALA A 99 9.28 5.18 18.79
N ILE A 100 9.18 4.83 20.05
CA ILE A 100 7.99 4.27 20.71
C ILE A 100 7.43 5.39 21.60
N ILE A 101 6.20 5.80 21.30
CA ILE A 101 5.49 6.85 22.02
C ILE A 101 4.29 6.19 22.68
N ARG A 102 4.30 6.10 24.01
CA ARG A 102 3.22 5.53 24.81
C ARG A 102 2.45 6.64 25.49
N ILE A 103 1.22 6.83 25.07
CA ILE A 103 0.35 7.87 25.61
C ILE A 103 -0.20 7.44 26.95
N ASP A 104 -0.27 8.39 27.88
CA ASP A 104 -0.99 8.26 29.14
C ASP A 104 -2.49 8.42 28.84
N ASN A 105 -3.21 7.30 28.84
CA ASN A 105 -4.64 7.29 28.49
C ASN A 105 -5.54 8.07 29.47
N GLU A 106 -5.05 8.42 30.65
CA GLU A 106 -5.77 9.32 31.57
C GLU A 106 -5.68 10.78 31.11
N LYS A 107 -4.61 11.13 30.38
CA LYS A 107 -4.35 12.50 29.90
C LYS A 107 -4.85 12.75 28.50
N ALA A 108 -4.68 11.78 27.60
CA ALA A 108 -5.02 11.95 26.19
C ALA A 108 -5.48 10.63 25.53
N ASN A 109 -6.28 10.74 24.48
CA ASN A 109 -6.62 9.62 23.62
C ASN A 109 -5.44 9.38 22.64
N HIS A 110 -4.86 8.17 22.65
CA HIS A 110 -3.70 7.82 21.81
C HIS A 110 -4.01 7.93 20.30
N GLU A 111 -5.23 7.65 19.86
CA GLU A 111 -5.63 7.81 18.47
C GLU A 111 -5.74 9.28 18.07
N TYR A 112 -6.22 10.15 18.98
CA TYR A 112 -6.23 11.60 18.76
C TYR A 112 -4.80 12.11 18.53
N VAL A 113 -3.86 11.68 19.38
CA VAL A 113 -2.44 12.04 19.25
C VAL A 113 -1.86 11.50 17.94
N TYR A 114 -2.20 10.27 17.57
CA TYR A 114 -1.82 9.71 16.27
C TYR A 114 -2.28 10.59 15.10
N TYR A 115 -3.57 10.96 15.06
CA TYR A 115 -4.08 11.82 13.99
C TYR A 115 -3.43 13.20 13.99
N TYR A 116 -3.18 13.77 15.16
CA TYR A 116 -2.49 15.05 15.28
C TYR A 116 -1.07 15.00 14.70
N LEU A 117 -0.31 13.98 15.04
CA LEU A 117 1.06 13.76 14.52
C LEU A 117 1.09 13.55 12.99
N ASN A 118 -0.01 13.10 12.40
CA ASN A 118 -0.16 12.90 10.95
C ASN A 118 -0.72 14.13 10.22
N MET A 119 -1.03 15.23 10.90
CA MET A 119 -1.37 16.46 10.20
C MET A 119 -0.23 16.92 9.30
N ARG A 120 -0.58 17.32 8.08
CA ARG A 120 0.41 17.78 7.09
C ARG A 120 1.33 18.87 7.63
N SER A 121 0.79 19.81 8.42
CA SER A 121 1.56 20.88 9.07
C SER A 121 2.60 20.35 10.05
N VAL A 122 2.24 19.34 10.86
CA VAL A 122 3.16 18.71 11.82
C VAL A 122 4.26 17.93 11.11
N VAL A 123 3.89 17.11 10.12
CA VAL A 123 4.85 16.35 9.30
C VAL A 123 5.81 17.29 8.56
N GLN A 124 5.31 18.41 8.02
CA GLN A 124 6.15 19.41 7.37
C GLN A 124 7.10 20.10 8.36
N ALA A 125 6.62 20.45 9.56
CA ALA A 125 7.46 21.04 10.59
C ALA A 125 8.58 20.10 11.04
N VAL A 126 8.28 18.81 11.21
CA VAL A 126 9.27 17.76 11.53
C VAL A 126 10.32 17.66 10.43
N ASN A 127 9.90 17.62 9.16
CA ASN A 127 10.83 17.54 8.03
C ASN A 127 11.67 18.82 7.87
N ALA A 128 11.08 20.00 8.05
CA ALA A 128 11.79 21.26 7.99
C ALA A 128 12.85 21.43 9.09
N SER A 129 12.56 20.96 10.31
CA SER A 129 13.51 21.01 11.42
C SER A 129 14.72 20.10 11.23
N SER A 130 14.63 19.14 10.32
CA SER A 130 15.69 18.16 10.02
C SER A 130 16.46 18.45 8.72
N ALA A 131 16.04 19.43 7.93
CA ALA A 131 16.57 19.73 6.60
C ALA A 131 18.02 20.23 6.57
N GLN A 132 18.62 20.57 7.74
CA GLN A 132 20.00 21.05 7.84
C GLN A 132 21.06 19.94 7.84
N SER A 133 20.67 18.66 7.86
CA SER A 133 21.60 17.53 7.85
C SER A 133 21.51 16.73 6.54
N ALA A 134 22.66 16.13 6.13
CA ALA A 134 22.74 15.27 4.94
C ALA A 134 21.79 14.06 5.00
N GLN A 135 21.38 13.65 6.19
CA GLN A 135 20.30 12.71 6.46
C GLN A 135 19.30 13.33 7.42
N PRO A 136 18.06 13.64 6.95
CA PRO A 136 17.02 14.17 7.83
C PRO A 136 16.77 13.21 9.01
N ASN A 137 16.86 13.73 10.23
CA ASN A 137 16.55 12.96 11.44
C ASN A 137 16.00 13.86 12.55
N ILE A 138 15.25 13.24 13.46
CA ILE A 138 14.72 13.87 14.67
C ILE A 138 15.11 13.01 15.87
N ASN A 139 15.42 13.64 17.00
CA ASN A 139 15.75 12.91 18.23
C ASN A 139 14.56 12.85 19.22
N LEU A 140 14.66 11.98 20.22
CA LEU A 140 13.59 11.77 21.20
C LEU A 140 13.19 13.06 21.96
N LYS A 141 14.15 13.93 22.25
CA LYS A 141 13.87 15.20 22.92
C LYS A 141 13.08 16.16 22.04
N GLN A 142 13.37 16.17 20.73
CA GLN A 142 12.61 16.98 19.78
C GLN A 142 11.19 16.41 19.60
N ILE A 143 11.04 15.07 19.56
CA ILE A 143 9.72 14.42 19.53
C ILE A 143 8.91 14.80 20.77
N GLY A 144 9.50 14.69 21.98
CA GLY A 144 8.83 15.04 23.23
C GLY A 144 8.36 16.51 23.30
N ARG A 145 9.05 17.40 22.59
CA ARG A 145 8.72 18.83 22.52
C ARG A 145 7.71 19.19 21.44
N LEU A 146 7.22 18.23 20.65
CA LEU A 146 6.15 18.53 19.71
C LEU A 146 4.93 19.04 20.48
N GLU A 147 4.47 20.20 20.07
CA GLU A 147 3.29 20.83 20.65
C GLU A 147 2.02 20.23 20.06
N ILE A 148 1.06 19.92 20.92
CA ILE A 148 -0.22 19.32 20.56
C ILE A 148 -1.33 20.21 21.15
N ASP A 149 -2.26 20.65 20.31
CA ASP A 149 -3.48 21.25 20.80
C ASP A 149 -4.40 20.14 21.31
N LEU A 150 -4.59 20.09 22.63
CA LEU A 150 -5.30 19.03 23.32
C LEU A 150 -6.64 19.59 23.85
N PRO A 151 -7.75 19.34 23.17
CA PRO A 151 -9.08 19.66 23.67
C PRO A 151 -9.50 18.68 24.79
N ASP A 152 -10.68 18.92 25.40
CA ASP A 152 -11.24 18.00 26.36
C ASP A 152 -11.40 16.59 25.81
N ARG A 153 -11.27 15.58 26.68
CA ARG A 153 -11.33 14.16 26.30
C ARG A 153 -12.55 13.80 25.45
N LYS A 154 -13.72 14.33 25.77
CA LYS A 154 -14.95 14.08 25.02
C LYS A 154 -14.85 14.58 23.56
N VAL A 155 -14.17 15.70 23.35
CA VAL A 155 -13.93 16.25 22.00
C VAL A 155 -12.93 15.38 21.26
N GLN A 156 -11.84 14.96 21.92
CA GLN A 156 -10.87 14.02 21.35
C GLN A 156 -11.56 12.74 20.87
N ASP A 157 -12.39 12.13 21.72
CA ASP A 157 -13.08 10.87 21.42
C ASP A 157 -14.05 11.01 20.23
N LYS A 158 -14.75 12.14 20.12
CA LYS A 158 -15.62 12.42 18.96
C LYS A 158 -14.84 12.60 17.66
N ILE A 159 -13.73 13.35 17.69
CA ILE A 159 -12.85 13.52 16.54
C ILE A 159 -12.31 12.16 16.07
N VAL A 160 -11.82 11.37 17.03
CA VAL A 160 -11.33 10.01 16.76
C VAL A 160 -12.40 9.14 16.13
N SER A 161 -13.61 9.15 16.66
CA SER A 161 -14.71 8.35 16.13
C SER A 161 -15.03 8.68 14.66
N ILE A 162 -15.02 9.96 14.29
CA ILE A 162 -15.25 10.39 12.90
C ILE A 162 -14.12 9.91 11.99
N LEU A 163 -12.87 10.16 12.37
CA LEU A 163 -11.71 9.85 11.53
C LEU A 163 -11.46 8.33 11.43
N SER A 164 -11.61 7.62 12.56
CA SER A 164 -11.43 6.16 12.57
C SER A 164 -12.51 5.44 11.78
N ALA A 165 -13.75 5.92 11.76
CA ALA A 165 -14.81 5.34 10.93
C ALA A 165 -14.44 5.38 9.44
N ILE A 166 -13.81 6.48 8.99
CA ILE A 166 -13.32 6.60 7.61
C ILE A 166 -12.18 5.61 7.36
N ASP A 167 -11.18 5.56 8.24
CA ASP A 167 -10.05 4.63 8.10
C ASP A 167 -10.50 3.16 8.13
N PHE A 168 -11.44 2.78 9.00
CA PHE A 168 -12.02 1.44 9.04
C PHE A 168 -12.75 1.08 7.76
N LYS A 169 -13.48 2.04 7.16
CA LYS A 169 -14.15 1.78 5.88
C LYS A 169 -13.15 1.55 4.76
N ILE A 170 -12.05 2.33 4.70
CA ILE A 170 -10.95 2.13 3.74
C ILE A 170 -10.32 0.75 3.94
N GLU A 171 -10.05 0.36 5.17
CA GLU A 171 -9.44 -0.92 5.49
C GLU A 171 -10.34 -2.10 5.11
N ASN A 172 -11.63 -2.04 5.47
CA ASN A 172 -12.60 -3.06 5.08
C ASN A 172 -12.69 -3.21 3.57
N ASN A 173 -12.71 -2.09 2.83
CA ASN A 173 -12.72 -2.15 1.37
C ASN A 173 -11.45 -2.82 0.82
N ASN A 174 -10.28 -2.53 1.40
CA ASN A 174 -9.02 -3.18 0.99
C ASN A 174 -9.08 -4.69 1.27
N GLN A 175 -9.56 -5.10 2.45
CA GLN A 175 -9.67 -6.51 2.80
C GLN A 175 -10.67 -7.25 1.91
N ILE A 176 -11.80 -6.62 1.56
CA ILE A 176 -12.75 -7.16 0.58
C ILE A 176 -12.05 -7.33 -0.77
N ASN A 177 -11.28 -6.34 -1.24
CA ASN A 177 -10.57 -6.41 -2.50
C ASN A 177 -9.55 -7.55 -2.55
N ASP A 178 -8.79 -7.75 -1.47
CA ASP A 178 -7.83 -8.85 -1.34
C ASP A 178 -8.56 -10.20 -1.40
N ASN A 179 -9.63 -10.37 -0.62
CA ASN A 179 -10.43 -11.59 -0.61
C ASN A 179 -11.06 -11.89 -1.99
N LEU A 180 -11.61 -10.87 -2.68
CA LEU A 180 -12.18 -11.03 -4.02
C LEU A 180 -11.10 -11.43 -5.04
N THR A 181 -9.92 -10.84 -4.93
CA THR A 181 -8.78 -11.16 -5.80
C THR A 181 -8.31 -12.59 -5.60
N ASP A 182 -8.15 -13.02 -4.35
CA ASP A 182 -7.75 -14.38 -4.00
C ASP A 182 -8.78 -15.40 -4.49
N LEU A 183 -10.07 -15.12 -4.27
CA LEU A 183 -11.16 -15.99 -4.72
C LEU A 183 -11.19 -16.06 -6.26
N LEU A 184 -11.00 -14.93 -6.94
CA LEU A 184 -10.91 -14.91 -8.41
C LEU A 184 -9.76 -15.79 -8.91
N GLN A 185 -8.58 -15.71 -8.26
CA GLN A 185 -7.43 -16.54 -8.61
C GLN A 185 -7.67 -18.02 -8.31
N MET A 186 -8.34 -18.38 -7.22
CA MET A 186 -8.71 -19.76 -6.93
C MET A 186 -9.64 -20.33 -7.99
N ILE A 187 -10.69 -19.59 -8.38
CA ILE A 187 -11.62 -20.00 -9.44
C ILE A 187 -10.90 -20.12 -10.79
N TYR A 188 -10.01 -19.18 -11.10
CA TYR A 188 -9.21 -19.25 -12.32
C TYR A 188 -8.29 -20.49 -12.33
N GLN A 189 -7.60 -20.78 -11.23
CA GLN A 189 -6.72 -21.95 -11.13
C GLN A 189 -7.49 -23.28 -11.19
N GLU A 190 -8.65 -23.35 -10.57
CA GLU A 190 -9.52 -24.55 -10.64
C GLU A 190 -9.96 -24.82 -12.08
N ARG A 191 -10.40 -23.79 -12.79
CA ARG A 191 -10.94 -23.95 -14.16
C ARG A 191 -9.88 -24.08 -15.23
N PHE A 192 -8.77 -23.34 -15.10
CA PHE A 192 -7.79 -23.14 -16.17
C PHE A 192 -6.33 -23.37 -15.72
N GLY A 193 -6.09 -23.80 -14.49
CA GLY A 193 -4.73 -23.97 -13.95
C GLY A 193 -3.99 -25.23 -14.47
N HIS A 194 -4.68 -26.15 -15.11
CA HIS A 194 -4.14 -27.45 -15.55
C HIS A 194 -3.82 -27.48 -17.05
N THR A 195 -2.98 -26.56 -17.50
CA THR A 195 -2.59 -26.42 -18.92
C THR A 195 -2.04 -27.70 -19.53
N SER A 196 -1.38 -28.57 -18.76
CA SER A 196 -0.77 -29.80 -19.27
C SER A 196 -1.77 -30.90 -19.67
N LEU A 197 -3.02 -30.79 -19.24
CA LEU A 197 -4.09 -31.77 -19.48
C LEU A 197 -5.18 -31.26 -20.44
N ALA A 198 -5.13 -29.97 -20.83
CA ALA A 198 -6.17 -29.35 -21.64
C ALA A 198 -6.01 -29.70 -23.14
N ALA A 199 -7.13 -30.02 -23.78
CA ALA A 199 -7.19 -30.29 -25.20
C ALA A 199 -6.90 -29.03 -26.07
N ASN A 200 -7.26 -27.82 -25.56
CA ASN A 200 -7.12 -26.57 -26.28
C ASN A 200 -6.00 -25.72 -25.66
N GLN A 201 -4.77 -25.99 -26.03
CA GLN A 201 -3.60 -25.18 -25.65
C GLN A 201 -3.32 -24.12 -26.69
N GLY A 202 -2.96 -22.93 -26.21
CA GLY A 202 -2.50 -21.82 -27.03
C GLY A 202 -1.44 -21.01 -26.31
N THR A 203 -1.20 -19.83 -26.82
CA THR A 203 -0.28 -18.86 -26.25
C THR A 203 -0.98 -17.56 -25.91
N LEU A 204 -0.34 -16.70 -25.14
CA LEU A 204 -0.90 -15.39 -24.78
C LEU A 204 -1.29 -14.56 -26.03
N SER A 205 -0.54 -14.73 -27.14
CA SER A 205 -0.83 -14.05 -28.43
C SER A 205 -2.18 -14.45 -29.06
N ASP A 206 -2.75 -15.59 -28.66
CA ASP A 206 -4.05 -16.02 -29.19
C ASP A 206 -5.21 -15.29 -28.51
N ILE A 207 -5.01 -14.73 -27.31
CA ILE A 207 -6.05 -14.08 -26.52
C ILE A 207 -5.86 -12.56 -26.35
N CYS A 208 -4.66 -12.02 -26.58
CA CYS A 208 -4.38 -10.59 -26.48
C CYS A 208 -3.26 -10.12 -27.40
N SER A 209 -3.13 -8.82 -27.50
CA SER A 209 -2.01 -8.15 -28.16
C SER A 209 -1.52 -6.97 -27.32
N TYR A 210 -0.33 -6.42 -27.63
CA TYR A 210 0.08 -5.16 -27.04
C TYR A 210 -0.69 -3.98 -27.67
N SER A 211 -1.20 -3.06 -26.84
CA SER A 211 -1.81 -1.84 -27.34
C SER A 211 -0.84 -1.06 -28.23
N ARG A 212 -1.36 -0.62 -29.39
CA ARG A 212 -0.64 0.25 -30.35
C ARG A 212 -1.22 1.65 -30.39
N ASP A 213 -2.34 1.86 -29.74
CA ASP A 213 -3.06 3.12 -29.72
C ASP A 213 -2.30 4.17 -28.90
N LYS A 214 -2.54 5.43 -29.22
CA LYS A 214 -1.93 6.58 -28.55
C LYS A 214 -3.01 7.49 -28.01
N VAL A 215 -2.72 8.10 -26.87
CA VAL A 215 -3.53 9.13 -26.24
C VAL A 215 -2.69 10.37 -26.03
N ALA A 216 -3.26 11.55 -26.25
CA ALA A 216 -2.59 12.82 -25.95
C ALA A 216 -2.44 12.95 -24.42
N VAL A 217 -1.25 13.35 -23.97
CA VAL A 217 -1.00 13.54 -22.52
C VAL A 217 -1.90 14.64 -21.94
N SER A 218 -2.34 15.59 -22.75
CA SER A 218 -3.30 16.63 -22.34
C SER A 218 -4.69 16.10 -21.99
N GLU A 219 -5.04 14.88 -22.41
CA GLU A 219 -6.30 14.19 -22.07
C GLU A 219 -6.19 13.36 -20.77
N LEU A 220 -4.98 13.23 -20.25
CA LEU A 220 -4.68 12.47 -19.04
C LEU A 220 -4.51 13.39 -17.83
N ASN A 221 -4.67 12.78 -16.67
CA ASN A 221 -4.30 13.39 -15.38
C ASN A 221 -3.49 12.39 -14.54
N ILE A 222 -3.02 12.83 -13.38
CA ILE A 222 -2.20 12.00 -12.49
C ILE A 222 -2.89 10.71 -12.02
N SER A 223 -4.22 10.65 -12.06
CA SER A 223 -4.99 9.46 -11.67
C SER A 223 -5.22 8.49 -12.83
N THR A 224 -5.09 8.95 -14.07
CA THR A 224 -5.31 8.16 -15.29
C THR A 224 -4.03 7.84 -16.05
N TYR A 225 -2.86 8.14 -15.46
CA TYR A 225 -1.55 7.81 -16.02
C TYR A 225 -0.81 6.78 -15.17
N PHE A 226 -0.33 5.72 -15.80
CA PHE A 226 0.40 4.62 -15.15
C PHE A 226 1.84 4.53 -15.61
N SER A 227 2.74 4.50 -14.65
CA SER A 227 4.18 4.25 -14.86
C SER A 227 4.68 3.20 -13.90
N THR A 228 5.91 2.74 -14.08
CA THR A 228 6.51 1.78 -13.14
C THR A 228 6.68 2.36 -11.73
N GLU A 229 6.62 3.68 -11.55
CA GLU A 229 6.79 4.35 -10.27
C GLU A 229 5.52 4.30 -9.43
N ASN A 230 4.35 4.55 -10.04
CA ASN A 230 3.08 4.57 -9.34
C ASN A 230 2.31 3.24 -9.36
N MET A 231 2.78 2.24 -10.09
CA MET A 231 2.33 0.85 -9.92
C MET A 231 3.03 0.22 -8.71
N LEU A 232 2.26 -0.39 -7.81
CA LEU A 232 2.76 -0.93 -6.56
C LEU A 232 3.27 -2.36 -6.71
N SER A 233 4.31 -2.71 -5.95
CA SER A 233 4.86 -4.07 -5.91
C SER A 233 3.89 -5.06 -5.26
N GLY A 234 4.09 -6.36 -5.53
CA GLY A 234 3.28 -7.40 -4.91
C GLY A 234 1.82 -7.41 -5.35
N LYS A 235 1.52 -6.89 -6.56
CA LYS A 235 0.16 -6.82 -7.12
C LYS A 235 -0.79 -5.88 -6.35
N ALA A 236 -0.25 -4.94 -5.56
CA ALA A 236 -1.03 -4.06 -4.69
C ALA A 236 -1.75 -2.91 -5.45
N GLY A 237 -1.81 -2.96 -6.80
CA GLY A 237 -2.47 -1.94 -7.61
C GLY A 237 -1.59 -0.73 -7.90
N SER A 238 -2.11 0.47 -7.74
CA SER A 238 -1.41 1.72 -8.08
C SER A 238 -1.79 2.87 -7.17
N THR A 239 -0.93 3.89 -7.17
CA THR A 239 -1.20 5.22 -6.60
C THR A 239 -1.34 6.25 -7.72
N GLU A 240 -1.63 7.49 -7.39
CA GLU A 240 -1.54 8.59 -8.36
C GLU A 240 -0.10 8.80 -8.82
N ALA A 241 0.08 9.18 -10.08
CA ALA A 241 1.38 9.55 -10.60
C ALA A 241 1.86 10.86 -9.96
N THR A 242 3.15 11.00 -9.75
CA THR A 242 3.74 12.26 -9.23
C THR A 242 3.73 13.37 -10.27
N SER A 243 3.78 13.01 -11.55
CA SER A 243 3.76 13.92 -12.70
C SER A 243 3.29 13.17 -13.96
N LEU A 244 2.84 13.93 -14.94
CA LEU A 244 2.61 13.40 -16.29
C LEU A 244 3.92 13.42 -17.09
N PRO A 245 4.04 12.56 -18.15
CA PRO A 245 5.21 12.58 -19.01
C PRO A 245 5.30 13.88 -19.81
N THR A 246 6.51 14.25 -20.18
CA THR A 246 6.78 15.47 -21.00
C THR A 246 6.57 15.25 -22.50
N THR A 247 6.34 14.01 -22.94
CA THR A 247 6.02 13.67 -24.32
C THR A 247 4.58 14.07 -24.67
N PRO A 248 4.29 14.47 -25.93
CA PRO A 248 2.94 14.89 -26.30
C PRO A 248 1.92 13.75 -26.27
N GLN A 249 2.36 12.51 -26.45
CA GLN A 249 1.51 11.32 -26.47
C GLN A 249 2.15 10.17 -25.72
N THR A 250 1.31 9.26 -25.22
CA THR A 250 1.72 8.01 -24.58
C THR A 250 0.86 6.84 -25.10
N THR A 251 1.10 5.63 -24.62
CA THR A 251 0.28 4.46 -24.99
C THR A 251 -1.12 4.60 -24.40
N ALA A 252 -2.15 4.52 -25.24
CA ALA A 252 -3.53 4.47 -24.80
C ALA A 252 -3.88 3.10 -24.24
N CYS A 253 -4.64 3.08 -23.18
CA CYS A 253 -5.18 1.89 -22.53
C CYS A 253 -6.70 2.04 -22.41
N HIS A 254 -7.42 0.97 -22.66
CA HIS A 254 -8.88 0.95 -22.70
C HIS A 254 -9.45 0.12 -21.54
N LYS A 255 -10.73 0.28 -21.28
CA LYS A 255 -11.43 -0.59 -20.34
C LYS A 255 -11.25 -2.05 -20.73
N GLY A 256 -10.85 -2.87 -19.75
CA GLY A 256 -10.60 -4.30 -19.96
C GLY A 256 -9.15 -4.66 -20.28
N ASP A 257 -8.29 -3.67 -20.53
CA ASP A 257 -6.85 -3.88 -20.70
C ASP A 257 -6.20 -4.25 -19.36
N THR A 258 -5.06 -4.94 -19.45
CA THR A 258 -4.23 -5.25 -18.28
C THR A 258 -2.85 -4.64 -18.44
N LEU A 259 -2.43 -3.87 -17.45
CA LEU A 259 -1.11 -3.22 -17.39
C LEU A 259 -0.15 -4.04 -16.55
N VAL A 260 1.04 -4.30 -17.07
CA VAL A 260 2.12 -4.97 -16.32
C VAL A 260 3.42 -4.19 -16.47
N SER A 261 4.10 -3.90 -15.37
CA SER A 261 5.42 -3.26 -15.43
C SER A 261 6.44 -4.19 -16.08
N ASN A 262 7.10 -3.69 -17.12
CA ASN A 262 8.15 -4.45 -17.83
C ASN A 262 9.51 -4.37 -17.15
N ILE A 263 9.71 -3.41 -16.24
CA ILE A 263 10.96 -3.25 -15.48
C ILE A 263 10.88 -4.05 -14.18
N ARG A 264 11.92 -4.85 -13.92
CA ARG A 264 12.05 -5.67 -12.70
C ARG A 264 10.77 -6.49 -12.45
N PRO A 265 10.41 -7.40 -13.36
CA PRO A 265 9.13 -8.13 -13.30
C PRO A 265 8.94 -8.92 -12.00
N TYR A 266 10.00 -9.22 -11.27
CA TYR A 266 9.91 -9.83 -9.93
C TYR A 266 9.18 -8.96 -8.88
N PHE A 267 8.97 -7.66 -9.14
CA PHE A 267 8.11 -6.83 -8.30
C PHE A 267 6.62 -7.09 -8.51
N LYS A 268 6.23 -7.85 -9.53
CA LYS A 268 4.85 -8.27 -9.80
C LYS A 268 3.87 -7.10 -9.81
N LYS A 269 4.16 -6.03 -10.54
CA LYS A 269 3.31 -4.84 -10.63
C LYS A 269 2.30 -5.02 -11.76
N ILE A 270 1.00 -5.02 -11.42
CA ILE A 270 -0.12 -5.26 -12.33
C ILE A 270 -1.32 -4.38 -11.98
N VAL A 271 -2.04 -3.89 -12.99
CA VAL A 271 -3.26 -3.10 -12.85
C VAL A 271 -4.26 -3.52 -13.93
N TYR A 272 -5.53 -3.68 -13.58
CA TYR A 272 -6.64 -3.85 -14.51
C TYR A 272 -7.22 -2.46 -14.83
N CYS A 273 -7.50 -2.18 -16.11
CA CYS A 273 -8.07 -0.91 -16.56
C CYS A 273 -9.59 -0.98 -16.57
N GLU A 274 -10.23 -0.27 -15.67
CA GLU A 274 -11.69 -0.11 -15.65
C GLU A 274 -12.16 1.07 -16.49
N ASP A 275 -11.29 2.03 -16.77
CA ASP A 275 -11.53 3.21 -17.56
C ASP A 275 -10.40 3.44 -18.58
N ALA A 276 -10.65 4.33 -19.55
CA ALA A 276 -9.63 4.80 -20.47
C ALA A 276 -8.50 5.51 -19.68
N CYS A 277 -7.27 5.15 -19.99
CA CYS A 277 -6.10 5.70 -19.32
C CYS A 277 -4.88 5.67 -20.26
N GLY A 278 -3.71 6.07 -19.76
CA GLY A 278 -2.46 6.01 -20.50
C GLY A 278 -1.36 5.38 -19.67
N CYS A 279 -0.37 4.78 -20.34
CA CYS A 279 0.76 4.22 -19.64
C CYS A 279 2.11 4.57 -20.29
N SER A 280 3.18 4.53 -19.46
CA SER A 280 4.55 4.75 -19.93
C SER A 280 5.03 3.60 -20.81
N THR A 281 6.09 3.84 -21.57
CA THR A 281 6.73 2.84 -22.44
C THR A 281 7.32 1.64 -21.69
N ASP A 282 7.56 1.79 -20.40
CA ASP A 282 8.06 0.74 -19.50
C ASP A 282 6.94 -0.08 -18.86
N VAL A 283 5.69 0.21 -19.18
CA VAL A 283 4.50 -0.56 -18.83
C VAL A 283 3.98 -1.22 -20.10
N LEU A 284 3.73 -2.53 -20.03
CA LEU A 284 3.10 -3.30 -21.09
C LEU A 284 1.58 -3.20 -20.92
N CYS A 285 0.89 -2.70 -21.94
CA CYS A 285 -0.57 -2.70 -22.01
C CYS A 285 -1.01 -3.90 -22.86
N PHE A 286 -1.63 -4.88 -22.23
CA PHE A 286 -2.19 -6.06 -22.87
C PHE A 286 -3.67 -5.80 -23.15
N THR A 287 -4.02 -5.71 -24.42
CA THR A 287 -5.39 -5.53 -24.89
C THR A 287 -5.95 -6.88 -25.30
N PRO A 288 -7.07 -7.34 -24.73
CA PRO A 288 -7.71 -8.58 -25.12
C PRO A 288 -8.18 -8.53 -26.57
N ASN A 289 -7.98 -9.60 -27.35
CA ASN A 289 -8.39 -9.68 -28.75
C ASN A 289 -9.92 -9.58 -28.92
N GLN A 290 -10.66 -9.92 -27.87
CA GLN A 290 -12.12 -9.79 -27.77
C GLN A 290 -12.47 -9.39 -26.33
N PRO A 291 -13.50 -8.54 -26.10
CA PRO A 291 -13.85 -8.04 -24.76
C PRO A 291 -14.12 -9.14 -23.72
N GLN A 292 -14.65 -10.28 -24.14
CA GLN A 292 -14.93 -11.41 -23.26
C GLN A 292 -13.67 -12.04 -22.65
N TYR A 293 -12.49 -11.79 -23.19
CA TYR A 293 -11.23 -12.27 -22.63
C TYR A 293 -10.69 -11.37 -21.52
N SER A 294 -11.24 -10.17 -21.26
CA SER A 294 -10.67 -9.21 -20.30
C SER A 294 -10.41 -9.80 -18.92
N ALA A 295 -11.40 -10.36 -18.27
CA ALA A 295 -11.25 -10.92 -16.92
C ALA A 295 -10.37 -12.18 -16.91
N TYR A 296 -10.47 -13.01 -17.96
CA TYR A 296 -9.61 -14.16 -18.14
C TYR A 296 -8.14 -13.76 -18.33
N LEU A 297 -7.87 -12.78 -19.20
CA LEU A 297 -6.54 -12.20 -19.42
C LEU A 297 -5.94 -11.63 -18.13
N PHE A 298 -6.71 -10.82 -17.41
CA PHE A 298 -6.25 -10.29 -16.12
C PHE A 298 -5.88 -11.42 -15.17
N SER A 299 -6.74 -12.42 -15.00
CA SER A 299 -6.50 -13.54 -14.11
C SER A 299 -5.26 -14.38 -14.52
N THR A 300 -5.05 -14.54 -15.83
CA THR A 300 -3.88 -15.20 -16.40
C THR A 300 -2.59 -14.44 -16.05
N LEU A 301 -2.57 -13.13 -16.29
CA LEU A 301 -1.40 -12.27 -16.03
C LEU A 301 -1.18 -12.02 -14.53
N TYR A 302 -2.21 -12.14 -13.71
CA TYR A 302 -2.10 -12.01 -12.26
C TYR A 302 -1.44 -13.23 -11.60
N ALA A 303 -1.45 -14.40 -12.25
CA ALA A 303 -0.88 -15.62 -11.71
C ALA A 303 0.64 -15.51 -11.50
N ASP A 304 1.14 -16.08 -10.39
CA ASP A 304 2.59 -16.06 -10.09
C ASP A 304 3.43 -16.79 -11.14
N LYS A 305 2.87 -17.81 -11.79
CA LYS A 305 3.49 -18.54 -12.89
C LYS A 305 3.83 -17.61 -14.07
N PHE A 306 2.97 -16.64 -14.39
CA PHE A 306 3.21 -15.65 -15.44
C PHE A 306 4.41 -14.75 -15.10
N PHE A 307 4.47 -14.21 -13.88
CA PHE A 307 5.62 -13.41 -13.46
C PHE A 307 6.92 -14.21 -13.42
N ALA A 308 6.88 -15.47 -12.98
CA ALA A 308 8.04 -16.35 -13.03
C ALA A 308 8.53 -16.55 -14.47
N PHE A 309 7.60 -16.72 -15.43
CA PHE A 309 7.91 -16.82 -16.84
C PHE A 309 8.55 -15.54 -17.40
N MET A 310 7.99 -14.35 -17.04
CA MET A 310 8.59 -13.06 -17.42
C MET A 310 10.00 -12.88 -16.85
N VAL A 311 10.22 -13.27 -15.59
CA VAL A 311 11.54 -13.19 -14.95
C VAL A 311 12.55 -14.09 -15.64
N ALA A 312 12.16 -15.33 -15.97
CA ALA A 312 13.04 -16.29 -16.65
C ALA A 312 13.51 -15.81 -18.03
N GLY A 313 12.66 -15.09 -18.76
CA GLY A 313 12.99 -14.50 -20.07
C GLY A 313 13.58 -13.09 -20.02
N SER A 314 13.75 -12.51 -18.83
CA SER A 314 14.18 -11.12 -18.70
C SER A 314 15.66 -10.94 -19.01
N LYS A 315 16.00 -9.78 -19.62
CA LYS A 315 17.36 -9.41 -20.01
C LYS A 315 17.83 -8.18 -19.24
N GLY A 316 19.11 -8.14 -18.91
CA GLY A 316 19.75 -7.03 -18.18
C GLY A 316 19.98 -7.36 -16.70
N THR A 317 21.11 -6.89 -16.13
CA THR A 317 21.53 -7.23 -14.75
C THR A 317 21.01 -6.22 -13.73
N LYS A 318 21.13 -4.92 -13.97
CA LYS A 318 20.75 -3.87 -13.01
C LYS A 318 19.26 -3.50 -13.06
N MET A 319 18.67 -3.51 -14.25
CA MET A 319 17.26 -3.21 -14.50
C MET A 319 16.71 -4.24 -15.51
N PRO A 320 16.47 -5.50 -15.07
CA PRO A 320 15.99 -6.53 -15.99
C PRO A 320 14.64 -6.14 -16.57
N ARG A 321 14.48 -6.34 -17.87
CA ARG A 321 13.24 -6.13 -18.62
C ARG A 321 12.77 -7.43 -19.22
N GLY A 322 11.49 -7.71 -19.15
CA GLY A 322 10.87 -8.85 -19.82
C GLY A 322 11.04 -8.74 -21.35
N ASP A 323 11.27 -9.87 -21.99
CA ASP A 323 11.32 -9.96 -23.45
C ASP A 323 9.89 -10.01 -24.01
N LYS A 324 9.48 -8.95 -24.72
CA LYS A 324 8.11 -8.80 -25.24
C LYS A 324 7.69 -9.95 -26.16
N GLN A 325 8.61 -10.51 -26.94
CA GLN A 325 8.31 -11.64 -27.84
C GLN A 325 8.13 -12.92 -27.03
N GLN A 326 9.04 -13.18 -26.10
CA GLN A 326 8.95 -14.35 -25.22
C GLN A 326 7.68 -14.29 -24.36
N ILE A 327 7.28 -13.13 -23.82
CA ILE A 327 6.08 -13.00 -23.01
C ILE A 327 4.83 -13.46 -23.77
N MET A 328 4.69 -13.13 -25.06
CA MET A 328 3.54 -13.51 -25.88
C MET A 328 3.48 -15.02 -26.17
N THR A 329 4.56 -15.76 -25.93
CA THR A 329 4.57 -17.24 -26.01
C THR A 329 4.16 -17.93 -24.70
N TYR A 330 3.75 -17.16 -23.68
CA TYR A 330 3.28 -17.76 -22.42
C TYR A 330 2.12 -18.73 -22.69
N PRO A 331 2.20 -19.99 -22.23
CA PRO A 331 1.17 -20.98 -22.51
C PRO A 331 -0.13 -20.67 -21.75
N VAL A 332 -1.24 -20.72 -22.47
CA VAL A 332 -2.59 -20.52 -21.93
C VAL A 332 -3.51 -21.63 -22.39
N ILE A 333 -4.59 -21.85 -21.64
CA ILE A 333 -5.74 -22.61 -22.13
C ILE A 333 -6.60 -21.67 -23.00
N LEU A 334 -7.06 -22.14 -24.14
CA LEU A 334 -8.07 -21.44 -24.94
C LEU A 334 -9.46 -21.92 -24.51
N PRO A 335 -10.15 -21.16 -23.63
CA PRO A 335 -11.45 -21.58 -23.15
C PRO A 335 -12.50 -21.51 -24.26
N SER A 336 -13.45 -22.43 -24.23
CA SER A 336 -14.64 -22.34 -25.06
C SER A 336 -15.49 -21.11 -24.68
N GLU A 337 -16.35 -20.67 -25.59
CA GLU A 337 -17.27 -19.54 -25.33
C GLU A 337 -18.12 -19.79 -24.06
N LYS A 338 -18.62 -21.02 -23.87
CA LYS A 338 -19.39 -21.39 -22.68
C LYS A 338 -18.59 -21.26 -21.38
N GLU A 339 -17.32 -21.66 -21.38
CA GLU A 339 -16.43 -21.53 -20.23
C GLU A 339 -16.12 -20.06 -19.94
N LEU A 340 -15.87 -19.23 -20.96
CA LEU A 340 -15.69 -17.79 -20.81
C LEU A 340 -16.92 -17.11 -20.22
N VAL A 341 -18.11 -17.40 -20.77
CA VAL A 341 -19.37 -16.85 -20.23
C VAL A 341 -19.54 -17.24 -18.76
N GLY A 342 -19.33 -18.50 -18.44
CA GLY A 342 -19.44 -18.99 -17.04
C GLY A 342 -18.38 -18.41 -16.10
N PHE A 343 -17.17 -18.13 -16.60
CA PHE A 343 -16.12 -17.47 -15.82
C PHE A 343 -16.45 -15.98 -15.63
N ASN A 344 -16.80 -15.27 -16.70
CA ASN A 344 -17.08 -13.83 -16.67
C ASN A 344 -18.30 -13.50 -15.80
N ALA A 345 -19.29 -14.38 -15.71
CA ALA A 345 -20.44 -14.22 -14.81
C ALA A 345 -20.03 -14.05 -13.33
N ILE A 346 -18.85 -14.56 -12.95
CA ILE A 346 -18.28 -14.43 -11.59
C ILE A 346 -17.19 -13.36 -11.57
N ALA A 347 -16.27 -13.41 -12.52
CA ALA A 347 -15.08 -12.58 -12.53
C ALA A 347 -15.36 -11.08 -12.74
N SER A 348 -16.29 -10.75 -13.66
CA SER A 348 -16.59 -9.35 -13.96
C SER A 348 -17.19 -8.60 -12.76
N PRO A 349 -18.20 -9.11 -12.04
CA PRO A 349 -18.68 -8.47 -10.82
C PRO A 349 -17.59 -8.29 -9.74
N PHE A 350 -16.64 -9.22 -9.62
CA PHE A 350 -15.54 -9.08 -8.66
C PHE A 350 -14.60 -7.92 -9.03
N LEU A 351 -14.22 -7.83 -10.30
CA LEU A 351 -13.38 -6.74 -10.79
C LEU A 351 -14.09 -5.37 -10.66
N GLU A 352 -15.37 -5.30 -10.99
CA GLU A 352 -16.19 -4.10 -10.82
C GLU A 352 -16.28 -3.67 -9.34
N GLN A 353 -16.45 -4.63 -8.42
CA GLN A 353 -16.49 -4.34 -6.99
C GLN A 353 -15.14 -3.84 -6.47
N ILE A 354 -14.04 -4.47 -6.91
CA ILE A 354 -12.66 -4.04 -6.55
C ILE A 354 -12.43 -2.60 -7.01
N TYR A 355 -12.84 -2.27 -8.23
CA TYR A 355 -12.73 -0.92 -8.77
C TYR A 355 -13.58 0.09 -7.97
N SER A 356 -14.84 -0.24 -7.73
CA SER A 356 -15.76 0.60 -6.93
C SER A 356 -15.19 0.88 -5.53
N ASN A 357 -14.68 -0.14 -4.85
CA ASN A 357 -14.06 0.01 -3.54
C ASN A 357 -12.80 0.90 -3.59
N ARG A 358 -11.97 0.77 -4.63
CA ARG A 358 -10.78 1.63 -4.82
C ARG A 358 -11.18 3.08 -5.06
N ALA A 359 -12.20 3.33 -5.87
CA ALA A 359 -12.74 4.67 -6.10
C ALA A 359 -13.35 5.28 -4.83
N GLU A 360 -14.05 4.48 -4.03
CA GLU A 360 -14.56 4.89 -2.72
C GLU A 360 -13.42 5.23 -1.76
N ASN A 361 -12.40 4.37 -1.65
CA ASN A 361 -11.23 4.59 -0.79
C ASN A 361 -10.50 5.90 -1.12
N LYS A 362 -10.40 6.24 -2.41
CA LYS A 362 -9.82 7.51 -2.83
C LYS A 362 -10.64 8.70 -2.31
N ARG A 363 -11.98 8.65 -2.46
CA ARG A 363 -12.87 9.70 -1.94
C ARG A 363 -12.81 9.81 -0.41
N LEU A 364 -12.79 8.69 0.29
CA LEU A 364 -12.67 8.62 1.73
C LEU A 364 -11.34 9.20 2.23
N SER A 365 -10.23 8.89 1.55
CA SER A 365 -8.91 9.45 1.89
C SER A 365 -8.87 10.96 1.72
N ILE A 366 -9.43 11.50 0.63
CA ILE A 366 -9.53 12.95 0.41
C ILE A 366 -10.43 13.59 1.49
N LEU A 367 -11.55 12.97 1.82
CA LEU A 367 -12.46 13.43 2.87
C LEU A 367 -11.74 13.50 4.22
N ARG A 368 -11.06 12.41 4.62
CA ARG A 368 -10.28 12.35 5.87
C ARG A 368 -9.23 13.45 5.93
N ASP A 369 -8.44 13.59 4.87
CA ASP A 369 -7.33 14.54 4.81
C ASP A 369 -7.83 16.02 4.80
N THR A 370 -9.07 16.24 4.32
CA THR A 370 -9.74 17.54 4.37
C THR A 370 -10.33 17.82 5.76
N LEU A 371 -10.95 16.81 6.38
CA LEU A 371 -11.57 16.95 7.70
C LEU A 371 -10.54 17.06 8.82
N LEU A 372 -9.44 16.32 8.72
CA LEU A 372 -8.43 16.24 9.79
C LEU A 372 -7.98 17.62 10.30
N PRO A 373 -7.47 18.56 9.48
CA PRO A 373 -7.03 19.86 9.99
C PRO A 373 -8.18 20.69 10.56
N LYS A 374 -9.39 20.60 10.01
CA LYS A 374 -10.57 21.34 10.45
C LYS A 374 -11.12 20.86 11.78
N LEU A 375 -11.09 19.54 12.00
CA LEU A 375 -11.48 18.94 13.28
C LEU A 375 -10.45 19.25 14.36
N MET A 376 -9.15 19.15 14.01
CA MET A 376 -8.06 19.41 14.97
C MET A 376 -7.95 20.89 15.38
N SER A 377 -8.31 21.81 14.48
CA SER A 377 -8.32 23.27 14.79
C SER A 377 -9.60 23.74 15.49
N GLY A 378 -10.63 22.91 15.57
CA GLY A 378 -11.95 23.29 16.06
C GLY A 378 -12.77 24.14 15.07
N GLU A 379 -12.35 24.27 13.80
CA GLU A 379 -13.15 24.92 12.74
C GLU A 379 -14.48 24.20 12.54
N ILE A 380 -14.46 22.85 12.70
CA ILE A 380 -15.68 22.05 12.75
C ILE A 380 -15.96 21.71 14.22
N ASP A 381 -17.08 22.24 14.74
CA ASP A 381 -17.56 21.92 16.09
C ASP A 381 -18.19 20.53 16.09
N VAL A 382 -17.59 19.63 16.86
CA VAL A 382 -18.10 18.26 17.05
C VAL A 382 -19.02 18.11 18.25
N SER A 383 -19.30 19.17 18.99
CA SER A 383 -20.11 19.11 20.23
C SER A 383 -21.51 18.57 19.96
N ALA A 384 -22.11 18.92 18.83
CA ALA A 384 -23.44 18.49 18.41
C ALA A 384 -23.49 17.11 17.72
N VAL A 385 -22.34 16.48 17.43
CA VAL A 385 -22.30 15.16 16.80
C VAL A 385 -22.76 14.12 17.82
N GLN A 386 -23.85 13.43 17.51
CA GLN A 386 -24.29 12.24 18.24
C GLN A 386 -23.57 11.03 17.65
N LEU A 387 -22.87 10.29 18.50
CA LEU A 387 -22.14 9.05 18.15
C LEU A 387 -22.93 7.85 18.64
#